data_e3a43dc3d8a4fc245c5de627c249043c
#
_entry.id   e3a43dc3d8a4fc245c5de627c249043c
#
_cell.length_a   1.000
_cell.length_b   1.000
_cell.length_c   1.000
_cell.angle_alpha   90.00
_cell.angle_beta   90.00
_cell.angle_gamma   90.00
#
_symmetry.space_group_name_H-M   'P 1'
#
loop_
_entity.id
_entity.type
_entity.pdbx_description
1 polymer ?
#
loop_
_entity_poly.entity_id
_entity_poly.type
_entity_poly.pdbx_seq_one_letter_code
_entity_poly.pdbx_strand_id
1 'polypeptide(L)'
;MGIRKQWLMGAAVVAALPLAISQAYAQAAAPAAAAAALTADEKANAKKIYFERCAGCHGVLRKGATGKNLEPHWTRKLPDGSTQEGGTLKLGKDRLEKIIAYGTEGGMVNFDDILSKDEIGLMARYIQETPDVPPEYSLKETTDSWKVLVPVSERPKKQMNKFNLKNMFSVTLRDTGEVALIDGDTKEIRSIVKTGYAVHISRLSKSGRYVYVIGRDGRLSLIDLWMEKPAVVAEVKVGFDARSVDTSKFKGFEDKYAIAGSYWPPQYVIMDGETLKPIKVVSTRGMTVDGEFHPEPRVASIVSSEKKPEWVVNIKETGQILLVDYSDIKNLKVTTIESAKFLHDGGWDASKRYFLVAANASHKIAAVDTQTGKLAALIDTKKIPHPGRGANFRHPTYGPVWATGHLGDAVVTLISTPSDKPGDAKYKQYNWKVVQEVKHNGAGNLFVKTHPKSKNLWADAPQNPDREIAESVVVWDMADLSKPKKVINVAKDSGLPQTKAIRRAVHPEYSADGTEVWVSLWGGKTDQSAIVVYDDKTLTVKKVITDPKMITPTGKFNVYNTQHDIY
;
A
#
# COMPACT_ATOMS: atom_id res chain seq x y z
N MET A 1 -83.72 -5.28 22.75
CA MET A 1 -84.44 -5.32 21.47
C MET A 1 -83.44 -5.77 20.41
N GLY A 2 -83.36 -6.92 19.95
CA GLY A 2 -84.29 -7.98 19.61
C GLY A 2 -84.52 -8.03 18.11
N ILE A 3 -84.09 -9.13 17.50
CA ILE A 3 -84.67 -9.87 16.37
C ILE A 3 -83.55 -10.32 15.39
N ARG A 4 -83.07 -11.55 15.48
CA ARG A 4 -83.49 -12.79 14.88
C ARG A 4 -83.44 -12.88 13.35
N LYS A 5 -82.53 -13.75 12.87
CA LYS A 5 -82.64 -14.88 11.93
C LYS A 5 -83.19 -14.65 10.50
N GLN A 6 -82.43 -15.17 9.51
CA GLN A 6 -82.86 -16.41 8.82
C GLN A 6 -81.74 -16.92 7.86
N TRP A 7 -81.66 -18.24 7.80
CA TRP A 7 -80.90 -19.11 6.91
C TRP A 7 -81.48 -19.19 5.52
N LEU A 8 -80.65 -19.28 4.48
CA LEU A 8 -81.01 -19.96 3.26
C LEU A 8 -79.79 -20.76 2.74
N MET A 9 -80.01 -22.06 2.62
CA MET A 9 -79.10 -23.04 1.98
C MET A 9 -79.12 -22.86 0.47
N GLY A 10 -77.95 -22.84 -0.17
CA GLY A 10 -77.79 -22.98 -1.60
C GLY A 10 -76.75 -24.08 -1.87
N ALA A 11 -77.19 -25.13 -2.56
CA ALA A 11 -76.41 -26.32 -2.86
C ALA A 11 -75.20 -26.02 -3.76
N ALA A 12 -74.05 -26.49 -3.37
CA ALA A 12 -72.82 -26.40 -4.17
C ALA A 12 -72.68 -27.66 -5.02
N VAL A 13 -72.60 -27.44 -6.33
CA VAL A 13 -72.18 -28.46 -7.30
C VAL A 13 -70.67 -28.59 -7.24
N VAL A 14 -70.19 -29.74 -6.82
CA VAL A 14 -68.78 -30.10 -6.81
C VAL A 14 -68.36 -30.56 -8.19
N ALA A 15 -67.64 -29.72 -8.94
CA ALA A 15 -66.89 -30.12 -10.12
C ALA A 15 -65.52 -30.56 -9.74
N ALA A 16 -65.18 -31.83 -9.76
CA ALA A 16 -63.88 -32.38 -9.56
C ALA A 16 -63.01 -32.13 -10.80
N LEU A 17 -62.00 -31.22 -10.65
CA LEU A 17 -60.86 -31.11 -11.57
C LEU A 17 -59.72 -31.96 -11.04
N PRO A 18 -59.01 -32.77 -11.85
CA PRO A 18 -57.85 -33.51 -11.42
C PRO A 18 -56.68 -32.54 -11.28
N LEU A 19 -56.12 -32.42 -10.06
CA LEU A 19 -54.84 -31.82 -9.82
C LEU A 19 -53.75 -32.69 -10.46
N ALA A 20 -53.23 -32.28 -11.60
CA ALA A 20 -51.96 -32.77 -12.11
C ALA A 20 -50.84 -32.16 -11.23
N ILE A 21 -50.36 -32.92 -10.28
CA ILE A 21 -49.15 -32.63 -9.53
C ILE A 21 -47.98 -32.84 -10.48
N SER A 22 -47.48 -31.76 -11.11
CA SER A 22 -46.21 -31.77 -11.78
C SER A 22 -45.12 -31.83 -10.70
N GLN A 23 -44.59 -33.04 -10.46
CA GLN A 23 -43.33 -33.20 -9.76
C GLN A 23 -42.24 -32.56 -10.61
N ALA A 24 -41.89 -31.29 -10.28
CA ALA A 24 -40.63 -30.72 -10.70
C ALA A 24 -39.55 -31.47 -9.95
N TYR A 25 -38.95 -32.47 -10.59
CA TYR A 25 -37.69 -33.03 -10.15
C TYR A 25 -36.69 -31.88 -10.05
N ALA A 26 -36.35 -31.50 -8.82
CA ALA A 26 -35.16 -30.73 -8.59
C ALA A 26 -33.97 -31.57 -9.07
N GLN A 27 -33.56 -31.31 -10.31
CA GLN A 27 -32.33 -31.85 -10.85
C GLN A 27 -31.22 -31.32 -9.97
N ALA A 28 -30.74 -32.13 -9.01
CA ALA A 28 -29.53 -31.85 -8.28
C ALA A 28 -28.47 -31.62 -9.32
N ALA A 29 -27.93 -30.38 -9.37
CA ALA A 29 -26.80 -30.05 -10.22
C ALA A 29 -25.72 -31.09 -9.97
N ALA A 30 -25.35 -31.83 -11.00
CA ALA A 30 -24.23 -32.76 -10.93
C ALA A 30 -23.04 -32.02 -10.34
N PRO A 31 -22.27 -32.65 -9.43
CA PRO A 31 -21.05 -32.02 -8.92
C PRO A 31 -20.19 -31.61 -10.10
N ALA A 32 -19.85 -30.32 -10.17
CA ALA A 32 -19.00 -29.80 -11.23
C ALA A 32 -17.76 -30.71 -11.32
N ALA A 33 -17.49 -31.26 -12.51
CA ALA A 33 -16.37 -32.12 -12.77
C ALA A 33 -15.13 -31.44 -12.15
N ALA A 34 -14.42 -32.16 -11.29
CA ALA A 34 -13.20 -31.66 -10.67
C ALA A 34 -12.28 -31.11 -11.77
N ALA A 35 -11.97 -29.82 -11.72
CA ALA A 35 -11.10 -29.20 -12.71
C ALA A 35 -9.80 -30.02 -12.77
N ALA A 36 -9.34 -30.36 -13.97
CA ALA A 36 -8.09 -31.10 -14.14
C ALA A 36 -6.97 -30.43 -13.35
N ALA A 37 -6.21 -31.23 -12.61
CA ALA A 37 -5.08 -30.74 -11.82
C ALA A 37 -4.12 -29.94 -12.70
N LEU A 38 -3.53 -28.88 -12.15
CA LEU A 38 -2.55 -28.06 -12.86
C LEU A 38 -1.29 -28.85 -13.16
N THR A 39 -0.76 -28.72 -14.38
CA THR A 39 0.57 -29.23 -14.72
C THR A 39 1.64 -28.47 -13.90
N ALA A 40 2.86 -29.01 -13.84
CA ALA A 40 3.98 -28.37 -13.14
C ALA A 40 4.27 -26.96 -13.69
N ASP A 41 4.25 -26.80 -15.01
CA ASP A 41 4.50 -25.52 -15.68
C ASP A 41 3.36 -24.53 -15.45
N GLU A 42 2.11 -24.97 -15.53
CA GLU A 42 0.94 -24.15 -15.18
C GLU A 42 1.04 -23.67 -13.72
N LYS A 43 1.39 -24.57 -12.79
CA LYS A 43 1.54 -24.22 -11.36
C LYS A 43 2.68 -23.23 -11.15
N ALA A 44 3.81 -23.39 -11.83
CA ALA A 44 4.94 -22.46 -11.76
C ALA A 44 4.56 -21.05 -12.28
N ASN A 45 3.87 -21.00 -13.43
CA ASN A 45 3.39 -19.73 -14.00
C ASN A 45 2.34 -19.07 -13.09
N ALA A 46 1.38 -19.85 -12.59
CA ALA A 46 0.35 -19.33 -11.68
C ALA A 46 0.97 -18.79 -10.37
N LYS A 47 1.95 -19.48 -9.79
CA LYS A 47 2.70 -19.00 -8.62
C LYS A 47 3.34 -17.64 -8.88
N LYS A 48 3.96 -17.48 -10.05
CA LYS A 48 4.59 -16.21 -10.46
C LYS A 48 3.56 -15.08 -10.55
N ILE A 49 2.46 -15.30 -11.27
CA ILE A 49 1.38 -14.31 -11.41
C ILE A 49 0.79 -13.98 -10.03
N TYR A 50 0.51 -14.98 -9.20
CA TYR A 50 -0.02 -14.79 -7.86
C TYR A 50 0.90 -13.92 -6.99
N PHE A 51 2.19 -14.24 -6.98
CA PHE A 51 3.19 -13.47 -6.25
C PHE A 51 3.26 -12.02 -6.75
N GLU A 52 3.29 -11.82 -8.06
CA GLU A 52 3.42 -10.49 -8.67
C GLU A 52 2.19 -9.60 -8.44
N ARG A 53 0.98 -10.18 -8.48
CA ARG A 53 -0.27 -9.42 -8.60
C ARG A 53 -1.24 -9.59 -7.43
N CYS A 54 -1.26 -10.73 -6.77
CA CYS A 54 -2.31 -11.12 -5.83
C CYS A 54 -1.86 -11.15 -4.35
N ALA A 55 -0.69 -11.76 -4.09
CA ALA A 55 -0.22 -12.04 -2.73
C ALA A 55 -0.08 -10.78 -1.86
N GLY A 56 0.19 -9.62 -2.46
CA GLY A 56 0.28 -8.35 -1.75
C GLY A 56 -0.98 -8.00 -0.94
N CYS A 57 -2.16 -8.31 -1.47
CA CYS A 57 -3.44 -8.09 -0.80
C CYS A 57 -3.96 -9.34 -0.10
N HIS A 58 -3.80 -10.51 -0.72
CA HIS A 58 -4.43 -11.75 -0.25
C HIS A 58 -3.54 -12.63 0.64
N GLY A 59 -2.23 -12.35 0.76
CA GLY A 59 -1.26 -13.14 1.53
C GLY A 59 -0.72 -14.34 0.75
N VAL A 60 0.43 -14.87 1.20
CA VAL A 60 1.05 -16.07 0.61
C VAL A 60 0.25 -17.32 0.99
N LEU A 61 -0.23 -17.39 2.23
CA LEU A 61 -1.10 -18.45 2.72
C LEU A 61 -2.58 -18.23 2.35
N ARG A 62 -2.90 -17.17 1.58
CA ARG A 62 -4.24 -16.81 1.09
C ARG A 62 -5.27 -16.50 2.18
N LYS A 63 -4.85 -16.27 3.42
CA LYS A 63 -5.76 -15.98 4.55
C LYS A 63 -6.42 -14.61 4.48
N GLY A 64 -6.05 -13.82 3.50
CA GLY A 64 -6.59 -12.46 3.31
C GLY A 64 -5.82 -11.42 4.09
N ALA A 65 -6.22 -10.19 3.92
CA ALA A 65 -5.88 -8.99 4.69
C ALA A 65 -6.65 -7.78 4.15
N THR A 66 -6.03 -6.93 3.32
CA THR A 66 -6.74 -5.91 2.55
C THR A 66 -7.66 -6.56 1.52
N GLY A 67 -7.17 -7.60 0.82
CA GLY A 67 -7.98 -8.49 -0.01
C GLY A 67 -8.64 -9.59 0.82
N LYS A 68 -9.74 -10.14 0.32
CA LYS A 68 -10.47 -11.22 1.00
C LYS A 68 -9.66 -12.50 1.09
N ASN A 69 -10.03 -13.37 2.04
CA ASN A 69 -9.51 -14.73 2.15
C ASN A 69 -9.79 -15.52 0.87
N LEU A 70 -8.74 -16.12 0.28
CA LEU A 70 -8.76 -16.95 -0.92
C LEU A 70 -8.38 -18.41 -0.64
N GLU A 71 -8.46 -18.88 0.62
CA GLU A 71 -8.32 -20.30 0.90
C GLU A 71 -9.43 -21.08 0.16
N PRO A 72 -9.15 -22.29 -0.34
CA PRO A 72 -10.14 -23.10 -1.06
C PRO A 72 -11.43 -23.34 -0.26
N HIS A 73 -11.26 -23.57 1.01
CA HIS A 73 -12.33 -23.72 2.00
C HIS A 73 -11.90 -23.07 3.33
N TRP A 74 -12.80 -22.32 3.96
CA TRP A 74 -12.59 -21.77 5.30
C TRP A 74 -13.89 -21.72 6.08
N THR A 75 -13.78 -21.84 7.41
CA THR A 75 -14.87 -21.68 8.37
C THR A 75 -14.49 -20.60 9.37
N ARG A 76 -15.46 -19.79 9.79
CA ARG A 76 -15.29 -18.76 10.80
C ARG A 76 -16.47 -18.79 11.77
N LYS A 77 -16.20 -18.76 13.06
CA LYS A 77 -17.22 -18.52 14.08
C LYS A 77 -17.54 -17.02 14.14
N LEU A 78 -18.82 -16.70 14.13
CA LEU A 78 -19.30 -15.33 14.29
C LEU A 78 -19.55 -15.02 15.78
N PRO A 79 -19.64 -13.74 16.18
CA PRO A 79 -19.89 -13.35 17.56
C PRO A 79 -21.20 -13.89 18.16
N ASP A 80 -22.19 -14.21 17.32
CA ASP A 80 -23.46 -14.81 17.70
C ASP A 80 -23.39 -16.35 17.89
N GLY A 81 -22.19 -16.94 17.78
CA GLY A 81 -21.94 -18.37 17.90
C GLY A 81 -22.22 -19.17 16.61
N SER A 82 -22.78 -18.56 15.56
CA SER A 82 -22.99 -19.22 14.28
C SER A 82 -21.67 -19.45 13.53
N THR A 83 -21.71 -20.36 12.54
CA THR A 83 -20.53 -20.66 11.70
C THR A 83 -20.77 -20.14 10.30
N GLN A 84 -19.88 -19.29 9.83
CA GLN A 84 -19.83 -18.87 8.44
C GLN A 84 -18.83 -19.72 7.67
N GLU A 85 -19.23 -20.24 6.52
CA GLU A 85 -18.37 -20.99 5.60
C GLU A 85 -18.16 -20.23 4.31
N GLY A 86 -16.97 -20.34 3.76
CA GLY A 86 -16.60 -19.72 2.50
C GLY A 86 -15.42 -20.42 1.84
N GLY A 87 -14.92 -19.81 0.80
CA GLY A 87 -13.74 -20.27 0.08
C GLY A 87 -13.89 -20.16 -1.43
N THR A 88 -12.78 -20.28 -2.13
CA THR A 88 -12.75 -20.16 -3.60
C THR A 88 -13.45 -21.32 -4.30
N LEU A 89 -13.47 -22.51 -3.70
CA LEU A 89 -14.26 -23.64 -4.20
C LEU A 89 -15.76 -23.34 -4.24
N LYS A 90 -16.30 -22.69 -3.20
CA LYS A 90 -17.72 -22.31 -3.13
C LYS A 90 -18.10 -21.26 -4.19
N LEU A 91 -17.14 -20.40 -4.56
CA LEU A 91 -17.37 -19.39 -5.60
C LEU A 91 -17.40 -20.00 -7.01
N GLY A 92 -16.63 -21.04 -7.24
CA GLY A 92 -16.50 -21.70 -8.53
C GLY A 92 -15.65 -20.92 -9.55
N LYS A 93 -15.13 -21.63 -10.55
CA LYS A 93 -14.18 -21.11 -11.56
C LYS A 93 -14.72 -19.88 -12.30
N ASP A 94 -15.94 -19.98 -12.86
CA ASP A 94 -16.51 -18.94 -13.74
C ASP A 94 -16.72 -17.61 -13.00
N ARG A 95 -17.13 -17.68 -11.72
CA ARG A 95 -17.28 -16.49 -10.90
C ARG A 95 -15.93 -15.88 -10.54
N LEU A 96 -14.93 -16.71 -10.25
CA LEU A 96 -13.57 -16.26 -9.98
C LEU A 96 -12.94 -15.59 -11.20
N GLU A 97 -13.12 -16.14 -12.42
CA GLU A 97 -12.66 -15.52 -13.66
C GLU A 97 -13.24 -14.11 -13.84
N LYS A 98 -14.54 -13.95 -13.61
CA LYS A 98 -15.20 -12.64 -13.69
C LYS A 98 -14.64 -11.65 -12.65
N ILE A 99 -14.44 -12.10 -11.41
CA ILE A 99 -13.88 -11.27 -10.34
C ILE A 99 -12.44 -10.85 -10.68
N ILE A 100 -11.63 -11.77 -11.19
CA ILE A 100 -10.26 -11.47 -11.59
C ILE A 100 -10.25 -10.52 -12.79
N ALA A 101 -11.07 -10.78 -13.81
CA ALA A 101 -11.11 -9.96 -15.01
C ALA A 101 -11.54 -8.52 -14.70
N TYR A 102 -12.65 -8.35 -14.00
CA TYR A 102 -13.33 -7.04 -13.88
C TYR A 102 -13.17 -6.36 -12.53
N GLY A 103 -12.51 -7.01 -11.57
CA GLY A 103 -12.35 -6.46 -10.22
C GLY A 103 -13.64 -6.45 -9.40
N THR A 104 -13.66 -5.67 -8.34
CA THR A 104 -14.83 -5.48 -7.47
C THR A 104 -14.88 -4.05 -6.94
N GLU A 105 -16.07 -3.56 -6.62
CA GLU A 105 -16.28 -2.27 -5.97
C GLU A 105 -15.58 -2.15 -4.58
N GLY A 106 -15.15 -3.28 -4.02
CA GLY A 106 -14.43 -3.34 -2.75
C GLY A 106 -12.90 -3.10 -2.85
N GLY A 107 -12.41 -2.50 -3.95
CA GLY A 107 -11.00 -2.10 -4.10
C GLY A 107 -10.10 -3.13 -4.79
N MET A 108 -10.65 -4.22 -5.35
CA MET A 108 -9.90 -5.09 -6.24
C MET A 108 -9.94 -4.52 -7.66
N VAL A 109 -8.77 -4.24 -8.24
CA VAL A 109 -8.66 -3.77 -9.63
C VAL A 109 -9.01 -4.87 -10.63
N ASN A 110 -9.36 -4.46 -11.84
CA ASN A 110 -9.48 -5.35 -12.99
C ASN A 110 -8.10 -5.83 -13.46
N PHE A 111 -8.06 -7.02 -14.04
CA PHE A 111 -6.83 -7.62 -14.59
C PHE A 111 -6.96 -8.01 -16.07
N ASP A 112 -8.11 -7.80 -16.72
CA ASP A 112 -8.32 -8.10 -18.14
C ASP A 112 -7.52 -7.17 -19.08
N ASP A 113 -6.98 -6.08 -18.56
CA ASP A 113 -6.10 -5.16 -19.26
C ASP A 113 -4.61 -5.60 -19.25
N ILE A 114 -4.22 -6.52 -18.34
CA ILE A 114 -2.82 -6.95 -18.15
C ILE A 114 -2.60 -8.46 -18.15
N LEU A 115 -3.65 -9.26 -17.95
CA LEU A 115 -3.60 -10.72 -18.02
C LEU A 115 -4.42 -11.20 -19.23
N SER A 116 -3.92 -12.21 -19.93
CA SER A 116 -4.67 -12.90 -20.97
C SER A 116 -5.85 -13.68 -20.38
N LYS A 117 -6.82 -14.03 -21.23
CA LYS A 117 -7.95 -14.86 -20.83
C LYS A 117 -7.51 -16.23 -20.26
N ASP A 118 -6.46 -16.82 -20.84
CA ASP A 118 -5.90 -18.09 -20.39
C ASP A 118 -5.22 -17.95 -19.02
N GLU A 119 -4.48 -16.85 -18.77
CA GLU A 119 -3.88 -16.56 -17.47
C GLU A 119 -4.95 -16.30 -16.40
N ILE A 120 -6.05 -15.63 -16.73
CA ILE A 120 -7.20 -15.43 -15.82
C ILE A 120 -7.82 -16.79 -15.47
N GLY A 121 -8.05 -17.66 -16.47
CA GLY A 121 -8.55 -19.01 -16.26
C GLY A 121 -7.61 -19.90 -15.44
N LEU A 122 -6.31 -19.76 -15.68
CA LEU A 122 -5.26 -20.42 -14.91
C LEU A 122 -5.29 -19.95 -13.44
N MET A 123 -5.37 -18.65 -13.20
CA MET A 123 -5.44 -18.10 -11.85
C MET A 123 -6.69 -18.54 -11.10
N ALA A 124 -7.85 -18.58 -11.77
CA ALA A 124 -9.10 -19.06 -11.17
C ALA A 124 -9.01 -20.53 -10.75
N ARG A 125 -8.32 -21.40 -11.50
CA ARG A 125 -8.02 -22.79 -11.09
C ARG A 125 -7.02 -22.83 -9.94
N TYR A 126 -5.92 -22.10 -10.06
CA TYR A 126 -4.83 -22.10 -9.09
C TYR A 126 -5.27 -21.71 -7.68
N ILE A 127 -6.12 -20.68 -7.54
CA ILE A 127 -6.58 -20.22 -6.22
C ILE A 127 -7.60 -21.17 -5.58
N GLN A 128 -8.07 -22.19 -6.29
CA GLN A 128 -8.90 -23.29 -5.74
C GLN A 128 -8.05 -24.46 -5.20
N GLU A 129 -6.73 -24.47 -5.43
CA GLU A 129 -5.82 -25.43 -4.80
C GLU A 129 -5.37 -24.91 -3.42
N THR A 130 -5.01 -25.83 -2.51
CA THR A 130 -4.38 -25.46 -1.24
C THR A 130 -3.04 -24.76 -1.50
N PRO A 131 -2.76 -23.61 -0.88
CA PRO A 131 -1.50 -22.91 -1.08
C PRO A 131 -0.33 -23.71 -0.48
N ASP A 132 0.79 -23.75 -1.20
CA ASP A 132 2.03 -24.26 -0.64
C ASP A 132 2.53 -23.30 0.45
N VAL A 133 3.07 -23.85 1.54
CA VAL A 133 3.76 -23.07 2.57
C VAL A 133 5.22 -22.90 2.14
N PRO A 134 5.69 -21.68 1.85
CA PRO A 134 7.09 -21.46 1.51
C PRO A 134 8.01 -21.74 2.71
N PRO A 135 9.32 -22.01 2.49
CA PRO A 135 10.27 -22.25 3.57
C PRO A 135 10.48 -21.02 4.45
N GLU A 136 11.06 -21.25 5.62
CA GLU A 136 11.53 -20.20 6.54
C GLU A 136 12.83 -19.57 6.01
N TYR A 137 13.21 -18.42 6.56
CA TYR A 137 14.40 -17.65 6.20
C TYR A 137 15.01 -17.02 7.44
N SER A 138 16.02 -17.67 8.01
CA SER A 138 16.63 -17.29 9.29
C SER A 138 17.75 -16.26 9.13
N LEU A 139 18.40 -15.92 10.24
CA LEU A 139 19.61 -15.09 10.22
C LEU A 139 20.75 -15.74 9.42
N LYS A 140 20.82 -17.08 9.40
CA LYS A 140 21.84 -17.80 8.62
C LYS A 140 21.63 -17.56 7.12
N GLU A 141 20.44 -17.85 6.59
CA GLU A 141 20.14 -17.65 5.17
C GLU A 141 20.26 -16.16 4.78
N THR A 142 19.86 -15.26 5.67
CA THR A 142 20.05 -13.81 5.46
C THR A 142 21.53 -13.48 5.34
N THR A 143 22.38 -14.02 6.23
CA THR A 143 23.84 -13.79 6.20
C THR A 143 24.49 -14.44 4.99
N ASP A 144 24.09 -15.64 4.61
CA ASP A 144 24.60 -16.34 3.42
C ASP A 144 24.29 -15.57 2.12
N SER A 145 23.21 -14.79 2.10
CA SER A 145 22.80 -13.96 0.96
C SER A 145 23.49 -12.58 0.90
N TRP A 146 24.12 -12.16 2.00
CA TRP A 146 24.70 -10.83 2.13
C TRP A 146 25.98 -10.67 1.28
N LYS A 147 26.05 -9.54 0.56
CA LYS A 147 27.18 -9.19 -0.31
C LYS A 147 27.53 -7.72 -0.16
N VAL A 148 28.81 -7.43 0.05
CA VAL A 148 29.38 -6.08 -0.09
C VAL A 148 30.03 -6.01 -1.47
N LEU A 149 29.47 -5.23 -2.37
CA LEU A 149 29.94 -5.09 -3.75
C LEU A 149 31.05 -4.04 -3.85
N VAL A 150 30.97 -2.99 -3.02
CA VAL A 150 32.00 -1.97 -2.87
C VAL A 150 32.28 -1.82 -1.39
N PRO A 151 33.47 -2.21 -0.89
CA PRO A 151 33.88 -2.03 0.51
C PRO A 151 33.76 -0.57 0.96
N VAL A 152 33.37 -0.30 2.21
CA VAL A 152 33.21 1.07 2.73
C VAL A 152 34.50 1.90 2.57
N SER A 153 35.66 1.26 2.74
CA SER A 153 36.98 1.89 2.58
C SER A 153 37.25 2.40 1.16
N GLU A 154 36.61 1.79 0.15
CA GLU A 154 36.77 2.12 -1.27
C GLU A 154 35.70 3.11 -1.77
N ARG A 155 34.66 3.37 -0.94
CA ARG A 155 33.60 4.32 -1.30
C ARG A 155 34.11 5.76 -1.22
N PRO A 156 33.55 6.67 -2.04
CA PRO A 156 33.93 8.09 -1.99
C PRO A 156 33.75 8.68 -0.60
N LYS A 157 34.72 9.46 -0.12
CA LYS A 157 34.63 10.20 1.14
C LYS A 157 33.86 11.53 0.99
N LYS A 158 33.59 11.95 -0.24
CA LYS A 158 32.80 13.13 -0.62
C LYS A 158 32.06 12.82 -1.92
N GLN A 159 31.01 13.56 -2.19
CA GLN A 159 30.28 13.44 -3.46
C GLN A 159 31.23 13.68 -4.66
N MET A 160 31.29 12.69 -5.57
CA MET A 160 32.15 12.76 -6.77
C MET A 160 31.42 13.33 -7.98
N ASN A 161 30.12 13.12 -8.10
CA ASN A 161 29.30 13.71 -9.16
C ASN A 161 28.87 15.14 -8.81
N LYS A 162 28.31 15.85 -9.78
CA LYS A 162 27.85 17.24 -9.64
C LYS A 162 26.32 17.36 -9.48
N PHE A 163 25.63 16.27 -9.13
CA PHE A 163 24.18 16.29 -8.98
C PHE A 163 23.74 17.10 -7.77
N ASN A 164 22.64 17.83 -7.91
CA ASN A 164 21.97 18.40 -6.74
C ASN A 164 21.18 17.29 -6.02
N LEU A 165 21.83 16.58 -5.09
CA LEU A 165 21.21 15.48 -4.38
C LEU A 165 19.96 15.90 -3.61
N LYS A 166 19.89 17.17 -3.14
CA LYS A 166 18.71 17.65 -2.43
C LYS A 166 17.44 17.60 -3.28
N ASN A 167 17.57 17.82 -4.60
CA ASN A 167 16.43 17.77 -5.52
C ASN A 167 16.46 16.54 -6.44
N MET A 168 17.18 15.48 -6.05
CA MET A 168 17.17 14.20 -6.75
C MET A 168 15.88 13.43 -6.44
N PHE A 169 15.34 12.75 -7.44
CA PHE A 169 14.23 11.81 -7.31
C PHE A 169 14.70 10.38 -7.49
N SER A 170 14.35 9.52 -6.54
CA SER A 170 14.45 8.06 -6.66
C SER A 170 13.09 7.53 -7.12
N VAL A 171 13.04 6.94 -8.31
CA VAL A 171 11.82 6.44 -8.94
C VAL A 171 11.88 4.93 -9.07
N THR A 172 10.94 4.23 -8.48
CA THR A 172 10.86 2.76 -8.57
C THR A 172 10.30 2.34 -9.92
N LEU A 173 11.06 1.59 -10.70
CA LEU A 173 10.64 0.94 -11.94
C LEU A 173 10.25 -0.51 -11.60
N ARG A 174 8.98 -0.68 -11.21
CA ARG A 174 8.51 -1.89 -10.52
C ARG A 174 8.76 -3.17 -11.32
N ASP A 175 8.31 -3.20 -12.55
CA ASP A 175 8.26 -4.45 -13.33
C ASP A 175 9.61 -4.81 -13.97
N THR A 176 10.56 -3.88 -14.07
CA THR A 176 11.94 -4.17 -14.50
C THR A 176 12.89 -4.44 -13.34
N GLY A 177 12.47 -4.16 -12.09
CA GLY A 177 13.32 -4.34 -10.91
C GLY A 177 14.48 -3.36 -10.87
N GLU A 178 14.21 -2.10 -11.15
CA GLU A 178 15.20 -1.03 -11.24
C GLU A 178 14.75 0.23 -10.50
N VAL A 179 15.69 1.12 -10.28
CA VAL A 179 15.44 2.48 -9.78
C VAL A 179 16.04 3.48 -10.75
N ALA A 180 15.23 4.42 -11.23
CA ALA A 180 15.72 5.58 -11.95
C ALA A 180 16.05 6.71 -10.98
N LEU A 181 17.23 7.29 -11.11
CA LEU A 181 17.65 8.50 -10.43
C LEU A 181 17.50 9.67 -11.39
N ILE A 182 16.58 10.59 -11.08
CA ILE A 182 16.23 11.70 -11.96
C ILE A 182 16.58 13.00 -11.25
N ASP A 183 17.32 13.84 -11.94
CA ASP A 183 17.70 15.17 -11.48
C ASP A 183 16.48 16.10 -11.50
N GLY A 184 16.08 16.61 -10.34
CA GLY A 184 14.91 17.46 -10.20
C GLY A 184 15.09 18.86 -10.80
N ASP A 185 16.31 19.31 -11.05
CA ASP A 185 16.57 20.63 -11.64
C ASP A 185 16.53 20.54 -13.18
N THR A 186 17.25 19.57 -13.76
CA THR A 186 17.35 19.41 -15.24
C THR A 186 16.27 18.51 -15.84
N LYS A 187 15.58 17.68 -15.03
CA LYS A 187 14.59 16.67 -15.43
C LYS A 187 15.19 15.52 -16.24
N GLU A 188 16.51 15.31 -16.13
CA GLU A 188 17.23 14.26 -16.85
C GLU A 188 17.39 13.02 -15.98
N ILE A 189 17.23 11.84 -16.60
CA ILE A 189 17.55 10.57 -15.97
C ILE A 189 19.07 10.44 -15.91
N ARG A 190 19.63 10.49 -14.70
CA ARG A 190 21.08 10.40 -14.47
C ARG A 190 21.58 8.97 -14.41
N SER A 191 20.76 8.06 -13.91
CA SER A 191 21.11 6.64 -13.83
C SER A 191 19.85 5.80 -13.71
N ILE A 192 19.89 4.60 -14.29
CA ILE A 192 18.93 3.52 -14.01
C ILE A 192 19.76 2.39 -13.40
N VAL A 193 19.44 2.04 -12.17
CA VAL A 193 20.19 1.09 -11.35
C VAL A 193 19.38 -0.18 -11.16
N LYS A 194 19.94 -1.32 -11.54
CA LYS A 194 19.35 -2.64 -11.31
C LYS A 194 19.38 -2.97 -9.82
N THR A 195 18.24 -3.45 -9.30
CA THR A 195 18.06 -3.83 -7.89
C THR A 195 17.32 -5.17 -7.79
N GLY A 196 16.40 -5.35 -6.83
CA GLY A 196 15.60 -6.55 -6.70
C GLY A 196 14.48 -6.66 -7.73
N TYR A 197 13.68 -7.72 -7.63
CA TYR A 197 12.52 -7.96 -8.48
C TYR A 197 11.26 -7.29 -7.92
N ALA A 198 10.40 -6.79 -8.80
CA ALA A 198 9.15 -6.10 -8.45
C ALA A 198 9.37 -5.06 -7.35
N VAL A 199 10.29 -4.11 -7.60
CA VAL A 199 10.67 -3.04 -6.67
C VAL A 199 9.43 -2.37 -6.11
N HIS A 200 9.34 -2.32 -4.78
CA HIS A 200 8.17 -1.76 -4.11
C HIS A 200 8.42 -0.33 -3.62
N ILE A 201 9.50 -0.11 -2.91
CA ILE A 201 9.79 1.19 -2.31
C ILE A 201 11.29 1.45 -2.24
N SER A 202 11.67 2.71 -2.32
CA SER A 202 12.98 3.21 -1.96
C SER A 202 12.89 4.16 -0.76
N ARG A 203 13.91 4.14 0.11
CA ARG A 203 14.05 5.05 1.24
C ARG A 203 15.42 5.69 1.23
N LEU A 204 15.45 6.98 1.53
CA LEU A 204 16.67 7.73 1.61
C LEU A 204 17.25 7.65 3.02
N SER A 205 18.58 7.56 3.12
CA SER A 205 19.29 7.69 4.37
C SER A 205 19.14 9.08 4.98
N LYS A 206 19.37 9.21 6.28
CA LYS A 206 19.31 10.52 6.95
C LYS A 206 20.37 11.50 6.43
N SER A 207 21.54 11.01 6.03
CA SER A 207 22.58 11.83 5.38
C SER A 207 22.20 12.28 3.96
N GLY A 208 21.24 11.63 3.31
CA GLY A 208 20.90 11.83 1.89
C GLY A 208 21.90 11.19 0.92
N ARG A 209 22.86 10.38 1.44
CA ARG A 209 23.88 9.71 0.62
C ARG A 209 23.37 8.40 0.01
N TYR A 210 22.64 7.60 0.78
CA TYR A 210 22.24 6.24 0.39
C TYR A 210 20.78 6.14 0.05
N VAL A 211 20.46 5.26 -0.90
CA VAL A 211 19.11 4.83 -1.23
C VAL A 211 18.98 3.34 -0.92
N TYR A 212 18.09 2.99 -0.01
CA TYR A 212 17.72 1.63 0.34
C TYR A 212 16.52 1.21 -0.51
N VAL A 213 16.67 0.16 -1.31
CA VAL A 213 15.66 -0.29 -2.28
C VAL A 213 15.25 -1.70 -1.98
N ILE A 214 13.97 -1.92 -1.66
CA ILE A 214 13.42 -3.23 -1.36
C ILE A 214 12.56 -3.76 -2.52
N GLY A 215 12.88 -4.97 -2.98
CA GLY A 215 12.10 -5.72 -3.96
C GLY A 215 11.18 -6.74 -3.30
N ARG A 216 10.12 -7.12 -4.04
CA ARG A 216 9.18 -8.17 -3.61
C ARG A 216 9.83 -9.54 -3.49
N ASP A 217 10.98 -9.77 -4.14
CA ASP A 217 11.81 -10.97 -4.00
C ASP A 217 12.61 -11.03 -2.68
N GLY A 218 12.36 -10.08 -1.79
CA GLY A 218 13.07 -9.98 -0.49
C GLY A 218 14.45 -9.37 -0.58
N ARG A 219 14.91 -8.94 -1.75
CA ARG A 219 16.22 -8.31 -1.93
C ARG A 219 16.18 -6.86 -1.50
N LEU A 220 17.08 -6.49 -0.61
CA LEU A 220 17.43 -5.12 -0.25
C LEU A 220 18.75 -4.76 -0.93
N SER A 221 18.75 -3.69 -1.72
CA SER A 221 19.93 -3.13 -2.39
C SER A 221 20.23 -1.74 -1.84
N LEU A 222 21.50 -1.44 -1.59
CA LEU A 222 22.00 -0.15 -1.12
C LEU A 222 22.70 0.57 -2.25
N ILE A 223 22.18 1.72 -2.69
CA ILE A 223 22.78 2.57 -3.72
C ILE A 223 23.53 3.72 -3.04
N ASP A 224 24.79 3.97 -3.44
CA ASP A 224 25.55 5.13 -3.01
C ASP A 224 25.45 6.26 -4.05
N LEU A 225 24.79 7.36 -3.67
CA LEU A 225 24.60 8.54 -4.52
C LEU A 225 25.85 9.40 -4.66
N TRP A 226 26.89 9.19 -3.83
CA TRP A 226 28.14 9.96 -3.89
C TRP A 226 29.10 9.47 -4.95
N MET A 227 28.91 8.25 -5.47
CA MET A 227 29.75 7.75 -6.56
C MET A 227 29.61 8.63 -7.80
N GLU A 228 30.64 8.68 -8.65
CA GLU A 228 30.61 9.39 -9.92
C GLU A 228 29.38 8.98 -10.75
N LYS A 229 29.14 7.66 -10.82
CA LYS A 229 27.90 7.05 -11.30
C LYS A 229 27.29 6.26 -10.15
N PRO A 230 26.15 6.69 -9.61
CA PRO A 230 25.47 5.97 -8.55
C PRO A 230 25.25 4.49 -8.89
N ALA A 231 25.59 3.61 -7.97
CA ALA A 231 25.53 2.16 -8.15
C ALA A 231 25.21 1.43 -6.83
N VAL A 232 24.80 0.18 -6.93
CA VAL A 232 24.60 -0.69 -5.76
C VAL A 232 25.94 -1.04 -5.14
N VAL A 233 26.09 -0.79 -3.84
CA VAL A 233 27.32 -1.02 -3.07
C VAL A 233 27.21 -2.18 -2.08
N ALA A 234 25.98 -2.60 -1.74
CA ALA A 234 25.73 -3.79 -0.93
C ALA A 234 24.33 -4.35 -1.20
N GLU A 235 24.15 -5.64 -0.99
CA GLU A 235 22.88 -6.34 -1.13
C GLU A 235 22.72 -7.40 -0.04
N VAL A 236 21.46 -7.66 0.32
CA VAL A 236 21.08 -8.76 1.21
C VAL A 236 19.65 -9.20 0.90
N LYS A 237 19.32 -10.47 1.14
CA LYS A 237 17.96 -10.97 1.04
C LYS A 237 17.39 -11.16 2.45
N VAL A 238 16.22 -10.57 2.72
CA VAL A 238 15.59 -10.56 4.06
C VAL A 238 14.42 -11.53 4.19
N GLY A 239 14.09 -12.24 3.12
CA GLY A 239 12.99 -13.19 3.03
C GLY A 239 12.65 -13.51 1.58
N PHE A 240 11.49 -14.13 1.36
CA PHE A 240 11.00 -14.46 0.01
C PHE A 240 10.01 -13.42 -0.54
N ASP A 241 9.33 -12.67 0.32
CA ASP A 241 8.47 -11.54 -0.03
C ASP A 241 8.69 -10.42 1.00
N ALA A 242 9.11 -9.23 0.55
CA ALA A 242 9.35 -8.09 1.43
C ALA A 242 8.81 -6.80 0.81
N ARG A 243 8.44 -5.82 1.65
CA ARG A 243 7.82 -4.58 1.16
C ARG A 243 8.26 -3.30 1.82
N SER A 244 8.87 -3.35 2.98
CA SER A 244 9.21 -2.14 3.74
C SER A 244 10.67 -2.12 4.14
N VAL A 245 11.23 -0.92 4.17
CA VAL A 245 12.60 -0.64 4.60
C VAL A 245 12.64 0.79 5.16
N ASP A 246 13.42 1.01 6.19
CA ASP A 246 13.84 2.34 6.61
C ASP A 246 15.23 2.29 7.27
N THR A 247 15.78 3.44 7.62
CA THR A 247 17.09 3.58 8.25
C THR A 247 16.95 4.28 9.59
N SER A 248 17.99 4.26 10.44
CA SER A 248 18.01 5.03 11.67
C SER A 248 18.21 6.52 11.37
N LYS A 249 17.32 7.38 11.91
CA LYS A 249 17.27 8.82 11.62
C LYS A 249 17.44 9.70 12.84
N PHE A 250 17.43 9.13 14.05
CA PHE A 250 17.61 9.87 15.29
C PHE A 250 19.04 10.39 15.39
N LYS A 251 19.19 11.60 15.93
CA LYS A 251 20.49 12.26 16.11
C LYS A 251 21.49 11.38 16.87
N GLY A 252 22.67 11.17 16.29
CA GLY A 252 23.74 10.30 16.81
C GLY A 252 23.62 8.84 16.37
N PHE A 253 22.59 8.50 15.60
CA PHE A 253 22.38 7.17 15.00
C PHE A 253 22.13 7.25 13.48
N GLU A 254 22.33 8.41 12.89
CA GLU A 254 22.07 8.64 11.47
C GLU A 254 22.79 7.57 10.63
N ASP A 255 22.01 6.85 9.81
CA ASP A 255 22.48 5.81 8.89
C ASP A 255 23.24 4.63 9.53
N LYS A 256 23.30 4.56 10.87
CA LYS A 256 24.01 3.51 11.60
C LYS A 256 23.36 2.13 11.41
N TYR A 257 22.06 2.09 11.33
CA TYR A 257 21.28 0.86 11.17
C TYR A 257 20.27 1.00 10.04
N ALA A 258 19.93 -0.13 9.42
CA ALA A 258 18.79 -0.29 8.54
C ALA A 258 17.88 -1.41 9.07
N ILE A 259 16.59 -1.31 8.77
CA ILE A 259 15.59 -2.30 9.09
C ILE A 259 14.73 -2.60 7.87
N ALA A 260 14.50 -3.88 7.56
CA ALA A 260 13.62 -4.29 6.48
C ALA A 260 12.56 -5.28 6.96
N GLY A 261 11.33 -5.10 6.49
CA GLY A 261 10.17 -5.91 6.85
C GLY A 261 9.80 -6.89 5.76
N SER A 262 9.64 -8.14 6.14
CA SER A 262 9.25 -9.22 5.27
C SER A 262 7.76 -9.58 5.43
N TYR A 263 7.14 -10.00 4.33
CA TYR A 263 5.83 -10.61 4.30
C TYR A 263 5.94 -12.12 4.50
N TRP A 264 6.97 -12.75 3.88
CA TRP A 264 7.27 -14.14 4.14
C TRP A 264 8.79 -14.40 4.19
N PRO A 265 9.31 -15.03 5.24
CA PRO A 265 8.61 -15.25 6.53
C PRO A 265 8.17 -13.92 7.14
N PRO A 266 7.11 -13.90 7.98
CA PRO A 266 6.67 -12.69 8.67
C PRO A 266 7.68 -12.33 9.76
N GLN A 267 8.56 -11.37 9.42
CA GLN A 267 9.69 -10.97 10.27
C GLN A 267 10.22 -9.59 9.85
N TYR A 268 11.05 -9.01 10.69
CA TYR A 268 11.91 -7.91 10.28
C TYR A 268 13.38 -8.23 10.58
N VAL A 269 14.24 -7.69 9.73
CA VAL A 269 15.70 -7.86 9.82
C VAL A 269 16.33 -6.51 10.10
N ILE A 270 17.19 -6.46 11.12
CA ILE A 270 17.99 -5.29 11.45
C ILE A 270 19.41 -5.55 10.96
N MET A 271 20.01 -4.53 10.35
CA MET A 271 21.29 -4.59 9.65
C MET A 271 22.12 -3.35 9.96
N ASP A 272 23.42 -3.46 9.75
CA ASP A 272 24.31 -2.31 9.64
C ASP A 272 23.88 -1.42 8.46
N GLY A 273 23.83 -0.11 8.66
CA GLY A 273 23.24 0.80 7.68
C GLY A 273 24.13 1.05 6.45
N GLU A 274 25.45 0.90 6.56
CA GLU A 274 26.35 1.15 5.44
C GLU A 274 26.72 -0.11 4.66
N THR A 275 26.74 -1.27 5.33
CA THR A 275 27.16 -2.54 4.72
C THR A 275 26.02 -3.49 4.47
N LEU A 276 24.84 -3.27 5.04
CA LEU A 276 23.71 -4.20 5.11
C LEU A 276 24.05 -5.53 5.80
N LYS A 277 25.14 -5.58 6.60
CA LYS A 277 25.48 -6.78 7.37
C LYS A 277 24.34 -7.12 8.32
N PRO A 278 23.75 -8.33 8.23
CA PRO A 278 22.66 -8.73 9.14
C PRO A 278 23.13 -8.75 10.59
N ILE A 279 22.30 -8.21 11.49
CA ILE A 279 22.56 -8.16 12.92
C ILE A 279 21.54 -9.02 13.67
N LYS A 280 20.25 -8.88 13.34
CA LYS A 280 19.16 -9.55 14.07
C LYS A 280 17.98 -9.81 13.15
N VAL A 281 17.34 -10.97 13.32
CA VAL A 281 16.05 -11.32 12.74
C VAL A 281 15.03 -11.47 13.88
N VAL A 282 13.86 -10.85 13.72
CA VAL A 282 12.78 -10.91 14.70
C VAL A 282 11.50 -11.33 14.01
N SER A 283 10.93 -12.47 14.46
CA SER A 283 9.64 -12.95 13.97
C SER A 283 8.50 -12.06 14.47
N THR A 284 7.48 -11.87 13.64
CA THR A 284 6.27 -11.12 13.99
C THR A 284 5.06 -12.03 14.23
N ARG A 285 5.24 -13.36 14.17
CA ARG A 285 4.16 -14.32 14.49
C ARG A 285 3.65 -14.13 15.90
N GLY A 286 2.35 -14.19 16.06
CA GLY A 286 1.76 -14.00 17.37
C GLY A 286 0.24 -13.91 17.36
N MET A 287 -0.29 -13.49 18.50
CA MET A 287 -1.73 -13.31 18.69
C MET A 287 -2.17 -12.00 18.03
N THR A 288 -3.34 -12.05 17.42
CA THR A 288 -4.03 -10.86 16.93
C THR A 288 -4.69 -10.11 18.10
N VAL A 289 -5.10 -8.86 17.84
CA VAL A 289 -5.89 -8.09 18.84
C VAL A 289 -7.23 -8.72 19.17
N ASP A 290 -7.70 -9.71 18.42
CA ASP A 290 -8.91 -10.48 18.70
C ASP A 290 -8.61 -11.80 19.44
N GLY A 291 -7.35 -12.06 19.82
CA GLY A 291 -6.94 -13.26 20.58
C GLY A 291 -6.74 -14.53 19.73
N GLU A 292 -6.65 -14.41 18.40
CA GLU A 292 -6.38 -15.53 17.48
C GLU A 292 -4.90 -15.57 17.08
N PHE A 293 -4.29 -16.76 17.03
CA PHE A 293 -2.93 -16.90 16.51
C PHE A 293 -2.93 -16.73 14.99
N HIS A 294 -2.05 -15.85 14.47
CA HIS A 294 -1.87 -15.68 13.05
C HIS A 294 -0.48 -16.16 12.59
N PRO A 295 -0.40 -17.07 11.60
CA PRO A 295 0.88 -17.63 11.13
C PRO A 295 1.63 -16.71 10.15
N GLU A 296 0.96 -15.71 9.55
CA GLU A 296 1.50 -14.79 8.55
C GLU A 296 1.19 -13.31 8.90
N PRO A 297 1.65 -12.79 10.07
CA PRO A 297 1.47 -11.38 10.39
C PRO A 297 2.57 -10.56 9.71
N ARG A 298 2.24 -10.01 8.54
CA ARG A 298 3.15 -9.33 7.64
C ARG A 298 3.57 -7.94 8.15
N VAL A 299 4.84 -7.59 7.95
CA VAL A 299 5.34 -6.24 8.25
C VAL A 299 4.91 -5.30 7.12
N ALA A 300 3.84 -4.56 7.35
CA ALA A 300 3.22 -3.72 6.31
C ALA A 300 4.05 -2.47 5.99
N SER A 301 4.51 -1.77 7.02
CA SER A 301 5.37 -0.60 6.85
C SER A 301 6.30 -0.39 8.05
N ILE A 302 7.41 0.28 7.78
CA ILE A 302 8.38 0.72 8.77
C ILE A 302 8.65 2.20 8.53
N VAL A 303 8.64 2.99 9.61
CA VAL A 303 8.93 4.43 9.56
C VAL A 303 9.80 4.81 10.73
N SER A 304 10.92 5.48 10.46
CA SER A 304 11.84 5.97 11.48
C SER A 304 11.30 7.20 12.20
N SER A 305 11.57 7.28 13.50
CA SER A 305 11.39 8.50 14.28
C SER A 305 12.64 9.38 14.19
N GLU A 306 12.43 10.70 14.07
CA GLU A 306 13.49 11.69 14.25
C GLU A 306 13.56 12.21 15.70
N LYS A 307 12.56 11.88 16.52
CA LYS A 307 12.42 12.34 17.90
C LYS A 307 12.99 11.36 18.93
N LYS A 308 13.07 10.09 18.56
CA LYS A 308 13.55 8.99 19.41
C LYS A 308 14.34 7.97 18.58
N PRO A 309 15.28 7.22 19.18
CA PRO A 309 16.02 6.18 18.49
C PRO A 309 15.15 4.94 18.25
N GLU A 310 14.03 5.08 17.54
CA GLU A 310 13.09 4.01 17.34
C GLU A 310 12.50 3.99 15.92
N TRP A 311 12.09 2.79 15.49
CA TRP A 311 11.26 2.56 14.32
C TRP A 311 9.84 2.23 14.75
N VAL A 312 8.86 2.78 14.03
CA VAL A 312 7.46 2.34 14.10
C VAL A 312 7.26 1.25 13.06
N VAL A 313 6.91 0.05 13.51
CA VAL A 313 6.72 -1.14 12.68
C VAL A 313 5.27 -1.58 12.77
N ASN A 314 4.56 -1.58 11.65
CA ASN A 314 3.14 -1.92 11.59
C ASN A 314 2.97 -3.38 11.18
N ILE A 315 2.35 -4.18 12.05
CA ILE A 315 2.08 -5.60 11.80
C ILE A 315 0.64 -5.77 11.35
N LYS A 316 0.48 -6.18 10.12
CA LYS A 316 -0.78 -6.11 9.40
C LYS A 316 -1.89 -6.92 10.04
N GLU A 317 -1.70 -8.23 10.16
CA GLU A 317 -2.74 -9.16 10.57
C GLU A 317 -2.97 -9.19 12.07
N THR A 318 -1.94 -8.93 12.88
CA THR A 318 -2.13 -8.86 14.34
C THR A 318 -2.82 -7.59 14.80
N GLY A 319 -2.75 -6.50 14.00
CA GLY A 319 -3.26 -5.19 14.42
C GLY A 319 -2.36 -4.51 15.45
N GLN A 320 -1.10 -4.95 15.57
CA GLN A 320 -0.13 -4.43 16.53
C GLN A 320 0.85 -3.46 15.87
N ILE A 321 1.12 -2.37 16.56
CA ILE A 321 2.14 -1.39 16.20
C ILE A 321 3.30 -1.57 17.17
N LEU A 322 4.50 -1.80 16.63
CA LEU A 322 5.69 -1.99 17.44
C LEU A 322 6.55 -0.72 17.40
N LEU A 323 6.95 -0.22 18.56
CA LEU A 323 8.00 0.78 18.69
C LEU A 323 9.29 0.02 19.01
N VAL A 324 10.18 -0.06 18.02
CA VAL A 324 11.43 -0.82 18.09
C VAL A 324 12.57 0.14 18.39
N ASP A 325 13.00 0.17 19.65
CA ASP A 325 14.08 1.02 20.14
C ASP A 325 15.43 0.42 19.78
N TYR A 326 16.22 1.13 18.98
CA TYR A 326 17.54 0.71 18.52
C TYR A 326 18.70 1.39 19.28
N SER A 327 18.44 2.07 20.40
CA SER A 327 19.48 2.69 21.23
C SER A 327 20.49 1.66 21.76
N ASP A 328 20.02 0.46 22.10
CA ASP A 328 20.84 -0.72 22.37
C ASP A 328 20.39 -1.90 21.50
N ILE A 329 21.08 -2.09 20.38
CA ILE A 329 20.71 -3.13 19.40
C ILE A 329 20.94 -4.56 19.92
N LYS A 330 21.78 -4.74 20.95
CA LYS A 330 22.03 -6.05 21.58
C LYS A 330 20.84 -6.45 22.46
N ASN A 331 20.32 -5.50 23.23
CA ASN A 331 19.18 -5.64 24.13
C ASN A 331 17.96 -4.89 23.60
N LEU A 332 17.50 -5.27 22.42
CA LEU A 332 16.44 -4.58 21.69
C LEU A 332 15.17 -4.50 22.54
N LYS A 333 14.70 -3.27 22.80
CA LYS A 333 13.44 -3.02 23.49
C LYS A 333 12.34 -2.80 22.45
N VAL A 334 11.25 -3.54 22.59
CA VAL A 334 10.06 -3.43 21.73
C VAL A 334 8.84 -3.13 22.58
N THR A 335 8.20 -2.00 22.32
CA THR A 335 6.90 -1.66 22.91
C THR A 335 5.81 -2.05 21.93
N THR A 336 4.92 -2.96 22.33
CA THR A 336 3.78 -3.40 21.52
C THR A 336 2.54 -2.60 21.89
N ILE A 337 1.87 -2.05 20.88
CA ILE A 337 0.65 -1.25 21.02
C ILE A 337 -0.44 -1.95 20.21
N GLU A 338 -1.49 -2.39 20.88
CA GLU A 338 -2.67 -2.98 20.25
C GLU A 338 -3.53 -1.87 19.64
N SER A 339 -4.06 -2.12 18.43
CA SER A 339 -4.90 -1.17 17.71
C SER A 339 -6.03 -1.86 16.95
N ALA A 340 -5.97 -1.97 15.64
CA ALA A 340 -6.95 -2.64 14.81
C ALA A 340 -6.30 -3.36 13.63
N LYS A 341 -6.90 -4.47 13.18
CA LYS A 341 -6.54 -5.14 11.93
C LYS A 341 -7.04 -4.29 10.74
N PHE A 342 -6.52 -4.39 9.62
CA PHE A 342 -5.24 -4.86 9.12
C PHE A 342 -4.38 -3.64 8.87
N LEU A 343 -3.34 -3.44 9.66
CA LEU A 343 -2.48 -2.28 9.53
C LEU A 343 -1.78 -2.24 8.17
N HIS A 344 -1.60 -1.04 7.65
CA HIS A 344 -0.93 -0.80 6.38
C HIS A 344 0.12 0.30 6.54
N ASP A 345 0.10 1.31 5.70
CA ASP A 345 0.99 2.45 5.77
C ASP A 345 0.43 3.58 6.63
N GLY A 346 1.34 4.46 7.02
CA GLY A 346 1.05 5.61 7.84
C GLY A 346 2.19 6.62 7.82
N GLY A 347 1.99 7.74 8.52
CA GLY A 347 2.96 8.79 8.63
C GLY A 347 2.81 9.62 9.89
N TRP A 348 3.78 10.51 10.08
CA TRP A 348 3.82 11.40 11.21
C TRP A 348 2.80 12.54 11.07
N ASP A 349 2.25 12.96 12.20
CA ASP A 349 1.60 14.26 12.27
C ASP A 349 2.63 15.41 12.16
N ALA A 350 2.16 16.64 12.04
CA ALA A 350 3.04 17.81 11.88
C ALA A 350 3.99 18.04 13.08
N SER A 351 3.71 17.49 14.26
CA SER A 351 4.59 17.56 15.44
C SER A 351 5.69 16.50 15.43
N LYS A 352 5.55 15.46 14.62
CA LYS A 352 6.38 14.24 14.61
C LYS A 352 6.41 13.48 15.94
N ARG A 353 5.39 13.71 16.80
CA ARG A 353 5.14 12.97 18.03
C ARG A 353 4.17 11.84 17.82
N TYR A 354 3.12 12.09 17.04
CA TYR A 354 2.06 11.13 16.79
C TYR A 354 2.24 10.47 15.43
N PHE A 355 2.14 9.14 15.42
CA PHE A 355 2.15 8.35 14.19
C PHE A 355 0.74 7.85 13.89
N LEU A 356 0.22 8.19 12.70
CA LEU A 356 -1.10 7.79 12.26
C LEU A 356 -0.98 6.69 11.21
N VAL A 357 -1.65 5.57 11.41
CA VAL A 357 -1.60 4.40 10.52
C VAL A 357 -2.98 3.89 10.17
N ALA A 358 -3.18 3.54 8.91
CA ALA A 358 -4.42 2.95 8.44
C ALA A 358 -4.55 1.49 8.86
N ALA A 359 -5.67 1.15 9.51
CA ALA A 359 -6.19 -0.19 9.64
C ALA A 359 -7.22 -0.42 8.53
N ASN A 360 -6.73 -0.76 7.33
CA ASN A 360 -7.50 -0.71 6.08
C ASN A 360 -8.85 -1.43 6.17
N ALA A 361 -8.83 -2.74 6.47
CA ALA A 361 -10.03 -3.56 6.45
C ALA A 361 -10.94 -3.32 7.67
N SER A 362 -10.44 -2.61 8.69
CA SER A 362 -11.23 -2.17 9.84
C SER A 362 -11.82 -0.77 9.67
N HIS A 363 -11.49 -0.08 8.55
CA HIS A 363 -11.96 1.27 8.24
C HIS A 363 -11.63 2.28 9.34
N LYS A 364 -10.41 2.19 9.89
CA LYS A 364 -9.96 3.02 11.01
C LYS A 364 -8.56 3.59 10.76
N ILE A 365 -8.29 4.70 11.42
CA ILE A 365 -6.93 5.22 11.60
C ILE A 365 -6.57 5.06 13.08
N ALA A 366 -5.44 4.39 13.37
CA ALA A 366 -4.85 4.35 14.70
C ALA A 366 -3.82 5.47 14.83
N ALA A 367 -3.96 6.29 15.87
CA ALA A 367 -2.99 7.32 16.24
C ALA A 367 -2.21 6.86 17.47
N VAL A 368 -0.88 6.79 17.36
CA VAL A 368 0.04 6.38 18.42
C VAL A 368 0.82 7.58 18.92
N ASP A 369 0.82 7.80 20.22
CA ASP A 369 1.72 8.73 20.89
C ASP A 369 3.06 8.04 21.16
N THR A 370 4.07 8.30 20.35
CA THR A 370 5.38 7.66 20.50
C THR A 370 6.15 8.16 21.71
N GLN A 371 5.79 9.33 22.28
CA GLN A 371 6.39 9.80 23.52
C GLN A 371 5.99 8.94 24.72
N THR A 372 4.72 8.55 24.80
CA THR A 372 4.20 7.73 25.89
C THR A 372 4.17 6.23 25.58
N GLY A 373 4.33 5.84 24.31
CA GLY A 373 4.24 4.45 23.87
C GLY A 373 2.82 3.88 23.97
N LYS A 374 1.78 4.72 23.78
CA LYS A 374 0.38 4.33 23.93
C LYS A 374 -0.45 4.68 22.69
N LEU A 375 -1.53 3.94 22.50
CA LEU A 375 -2.58 4.33 21.54
C LEU A 375 -3.24 5.63 22.05
N ALA A 376 -3.15 6.70 21.24
CA ALA A 376 -3.76 7.98 21.54
C ALA A 376 -5.22 8.02 21.10
N ALA A 377 -5.54 7.41 19.96
CA ALA A 377 -6.92 7.31 19.45
C ALA A 377 -7.06 6.19 18.43
N LEU A 378 -8.27 5.66 18.29
CA LEU A 378 -8.70 4.80 17.19
C LEU A 378 -9.91 5.48 16.54
N ILE A 379 -9.75 5.93 15.29
CA ILE A 379 -10.64 6.87 14.62
C ILE A 379 -11.35 6.14 13.48
N ASP A 380 -12.68 6.13 13.51
CA ASP A 380 -13.49 5.59 12.41
C ASP A 380 -13.39 6.50 11.18
N THR A 381 -13.26 5.89 10.01
CA THR A 381 -13.18 6.57 8.71
C THR A 381 -14.08 5.90 7.68
N LYS A 382 -14.09 6.41 6.46
CA LYS A 382 -14.70 5.74 5.32
C LYS A 382 -13.94 4.46 4.94
N LYS A 383 -14.47 3.72 3.96
CA LYS A 383 -13.98 2.39 3.58
C LYS A 383 -12.53 2.41 3.11
N ILE A 384 -11.74 1.53 3.70
CA ILE A 384 -10.37 1.17 3.31
C ILE A 384 -9.46 2.40 3.21
N PRO A 385 -9.15 3.09 4.35
CA PRO A 385 -8.21 4.20 4.34
C PRO A 385 -6.83 3.76 3.84
N HIS A 386 -6.20 4.59 3.01
CA HIS A 386 -4.88 4.33 2.45
C HIS A 386 -4.11 5.65 2.32
N PRO A 387 -3.34 6.04 3.34
CA PRO A 387 -2.70 7.36 3.37
C PRO A 387 -1.46 7.49 2.47
N GLY A 388 -0.81 6.39 2.09
CA GLY A 388 0.58 6.45 1.66
C GLY A 388 1.47 6.82 2.85
N ARG A 389 1.73 8.09 3.07
CA ARG A 389 2.30 8.62 4.33
C ARG A 389 1.39 9.66 4.99
N GLY A 390 0.22 9.89 4.37
CA GLY A 390 -0.65 10.99 4.72
C GLY A 390 -0.09 12.33 4.26
N ALA A 391 -0.80 13.40 4.59
CA ALA A 391 -0.39 14.75 4.30
C ALA A 391 -0.78 15.69 5.42
N ASN A 392 0.15 16.53 5.86
CA ASN A 392 -0.06 17.50 6.92
C ASN A 392 -0.30 18.88 6.33
N PHE A 393 -1.30 19.59 6.83
CA PHE A 393 -1.47 21.02 6.55
C PHE A 393 -2.28 21.69 7.64
N ARG A 394 -2.43 23.01 7.53
CA ARG A 394 -3.22 23.80 8.47
C ARG A 394 -4.56 24.16 7.83
N HIS A 395 -5.62 23.54 8.31
CA HIS A 395 -6.99 23.83 7.88
C HIS A 395 -7.44 25.20 8.44
N PRO A 396 -8.12 26.06 7.64
CA PRO A 396 -8.53 27.38 8.09
C PRO A 396 -9.40 27.38 9.37
N THR A 397 -10.32 26.41 9.47
CA THR A 397 -11.28 26.30 10.57
C THR A 397 -10.80 25.40 11.71
N TYR A 398 -10.11 24.28 11.38
CA TYR A 398 -9.85 23.20 12.34
C TYR A 398 -8.38 23.14 12.82
N GLY A 399 -7.52 24.03 12.32
CA GLY A 399 -6.11 24.05 12.69
C GLY A 399 -5.30 22.92 12.05
N PRO A 400 -4.35 22.30 12.76
CA PRO A 400 -3.53 21.23 12.18
C PRO A 400 -4.37 20.00 11.90
N VAL A 401 -4.23 19.49 10.67
CA VAL A 401 -4.89 18.26 10.22
C VAL A 401 -3.89 17.34 9.53
N TRP A 402 -4.19 16.05 9.58
CA TRP A 402 -3.56 14.99 8.83
C TRP A 402 -4.59 14.36 7.88
N ALA A 403 -4.22 14.15 6.62
CA ALA A 403 -5.12 13.70 5.56
C ALA A 403 -4.82 12.27 5.13
N THR A 404 -5.87 11.49 4.83
CA THR A 404 -5.79 10.16 4.23
C THR A 404 -6.78 10.02 3.09
N GLY A 405 -6.37 9.37 2.00
CA GLY A 405 -7.30 8.91 0.97
C GLY A 405 -7.90 7.55 1.30
N HIS A 406 -8.72 7.02 0.37
CA HIS A 406 -9.42 5.76 0.54
C HIS A 406 -9.38 4.91 -0.74
N LEU A 407 -9.14 3.60 -0.59
CA LEU A 407 -9.29 2.63 -1.68
C LEU A 407 -10.77 2.32 -1.96
N GLY A 408 -11.59 2.30 -0.92
CA GLY A 408 -12.98 1.85 -0.99
C GLY A 408 -14.03 2.96 -0.99
N ASP A 409 -13.61 4.23 -0.99
CA ASP A 409 -14.52 5.38 -0.98
C ASP A 409 -13.94 6.58 -1.73
N ALA A 410 -14.80 7.43 -2.28
CA ALA A 410 -14.41 8.59 -3.08
C ALA A 410 -14.23 9.86 -2.23
N VAL A 411 -13.41 9.79 -1.19
CA VAL A 411 -13.14 10.89 -0.28
C VAL A 411 -11.68 10.95 0.15
N VAL A 412 -11.23 12.15 0.53
CA VAL A 412 -10.05 12.38 1.36
C VAL A 412 -10.53 12.79 2.74
N THR A 413 -10.18 12.01 3.77
CA THR A 413 -10.58 12.28 5.16
C THR A 413 -9.54 13.12 5.86
N LEU A 414 -9.97 14.19 6.53
CA LEU A 414 -9.14 15.08 7.34
C LEU A 414 -9.36 14.79 8.83
N ILE A 415 -8.29 14.47 9.52
CA ILE A 415 -8.28 14.20 10.97
C ILE A 415 -7.53 15.33 11.65
N SER A 416 -8.19 16.01 12.62
CA SER A 416 -7.52 17.03 13.43
C SER A 416 -6.49 16.38 14.36
N THR A 417 -5.29 16.95 14.41
CA THR A 417 -4.18 16.47 15.23
C THR A 417 -3.85 17.45 16.35
N PRO A 418 -3.33 16.99 17.51
CA PRO A 418 -2.91 17.85 18.60
C PRO A 418 -1.79 18.82 18.20
N SER A 419 -1.75 19.95 18.85
CA SER A 419 -0.65 20.91 18.72
C SER A 419 -0.39 21.57 20.07
N ASP A 420 0.89 21.70 20.43
CA ASP A 420 1.34 22.38 21.64
C ASP A 420 1.62 23.89 21.40
N LYS A 421 1.36 24.39 20.18
CA LYS A 421 1.54 25.81 19.88
C LYS A 421 0.49 26.65 20.66
N PRO A 422 0.89 27.75 21.33
CA PRO A 422 -0.03 28.54 22.16
C PRO A 422 -1.30 29.00 21.45
N GLY A 423 -1.22 29.33 20.15
CA GLY A 423 -2.37 29.75 19.34
C GLY A 423 -3.32 28.62 18.93
N ASP A 424 -2.98 27.36 19.21
CA ASP A 424 -3.75 26.19 18.80
C ASP A 424 -4.67 25.64 19.90
N ALA A 425 -4.67 26.24 21.09
CA ALA A 425 -5.53 25.82 22.21
C ALA A 425 -7.01 25.71 21.84
N LYS A 426 -7.51 26.60 20.97
CA LYS A 426 -8.89 26.62 20.47
C LYS A 426 -9.27 25.40 19.63
N TYR A 427 -8.30 24.69 19.08
CA TYR A 427 -8.53 23.51 18.24
C TYR A 427 -8.53 22.20 19.02
N LYS A 428 -8.16 22.18 20.31
CA LYS A 428 -8.12 20.95 21.15
C LYS A 428 -9.43 20.17 21.16
N GLN A 429 -10.57 20.85 21.02
CA GLN A 429 -11.90 20.24 20.94
C GLN A 429 -12.08 19.33 19.73
N TYR A 430 -11.28 19.48 18.70
CA TYR A 430 -11.31 18.69 17.45
C TYR A 430 -10.29 17.53 17.45
N ASN A 431 -9.36 17.47 18.40
CA ASN A 431 -8.31 16.46 18.43
C ASN A 431 -8.89 15.06 18.22
N TRP A 432 -8.27 14.31 17.30
CA TRP A 432 -8.60 12.94 16.93
C TRP A 432 -10.01 12.75 16.34
N LYS A 433 -10.61 13.80 15.84
CA LYS A 433 -11.89 13.72 15.12
C LYS A 433 -11.68 13.86 13.62
N VAL A 434 -12.48 13.14 12.85
CA VAL A 434 -12.70 13.47 11.44
C VAL A 434 -13.42 14.80 11.41
N VAL A 435 -12.76 15.81 10.85
CA VAL A 435 -13.28 17.20 10.82
C VAL A 435 -13.85 17.58 9.45
N GLN A 436 -13.41 16.89 8.40
CA GLN A 436 -13.96 17.05 7.05
C GLN A 436 -13.69 15.82 6.19
N GLU A 437 -14.62 15.50 5.31
CA GLU A 437 -14.48 14.56 4.21
C GLU A 437 -14.53 15.36 2.90
N VAL A 438 -13.39 15.43 2.23
CA VAL A 438 -13.23 16.14 0.97
C VAL A 438 -13.60 15.21 -0.18
N LYS A 439 -14.60 15.59 -0.98
CA LYS A 439 -15.09 14.76 -2.09
C LYS A 439 -14.03 14.59 -3.18
N HIS A 440 -13.67 13.34 -3.48
CA HIS A 440 -12.80 12.94 -4.58
C HIS A 440 -13.64 12.54 -5.82
N ASN A 441 -13.03 12.50 -7.02
CA ASN A 441 -13.71 12.10 -8.25
C ASN A 441 -13.95 10.58 -8.37
N GLY A 442 -13.35 9.76 -7.50
CA GLY A 442 -13.55 8.31 -7.45
C GLY A 442 -12.77 7.67 -6.32
N ALA A 443 -13.12 6.43 -5.96
CA ALA A 443 -12.38 5.59 -5.03
C ALA A 443 -11.09 5.08 -5.67
N GLY A 444 -10.19 4.46 -4.87
CA GLY A 444 -8.94 3.88 -5.38
C GLY A 444 -7.71 4.75 -5.17
N ASN A 445 -7.79 5.72 -4.24
CA ASN A 445 -6.65 6.57 -3.88
C ASN A 445 -5.53 5.79 -3.20
N LEU A 446 -4.29 6.09 -3.58
CA LEU A 446 -3.08 5.57 -2.93
C LEU A 446 -2.29 6.66 -2.21
N PHE A 447 -2.25 7.87 -2.74
CA PHE A 447 -1.41 8.94 -2.19
C PHE A 447 -2.15 10.27 -2.13
N VAL A 448 -1.99 10.94 -1.00
CA VAL A 448 -2.35 12.35 -0.80
C VAL A 448 -1.07 13.12 -0.50
N LYS A 449 -0.91 14.32 -1.05
CA LYS A 449 0.31 15.10 -0.91
C LYS A 449 0.03 16.59 -0.72
N THR A 450 0.77 17.17 0.20
CA THR A 450 0.91 18.62 0.42
C THR A 450 2.38 18.97 0.52
N HIS A 451 2.70 20.23 0.51
CA HIS A 451 4.05 20.73 0.79
C HIS A 451 3.95 22.00 1.66
N PRO A 452 4.87 22.23 2.62
CA PRO A 452 4.80 23.41 3.50
C PRO A 452 4.76 24.77 2.78
N LYS A 453 5.26 24.83 1.54
CA LYS A 453 5.25 26.04 0.71
C LYS A 453 4.13 26.08 -0.33
N SER A 454 3.34 25.03 -0.46
CA SER A 454 2.22 24.94 -1.38
C SER A 454 0.91 25.35 -0.72
N LYS A 455 -0.05 25.76 -1.55
CA LYS A 455 -1.46 25.97 -1.15
C LYS A 455 -2.36 24.82 -1.59
N ASN A 456 -1.80 23.80 -2.28
CA ASN A 456 -2.56 22.75 -2.91
C ASN A 456 -2.45 21.41 -2.15
N LEU A 457 -3.58 20.70 -2.09
CA LEU A 457 -3.68 19.29 -1.74
C LEU A 457 -3.85 18.51 -3.04
N TRP A 458 -2.99 17.52 -3.29
CA TRP A 458 -3.05 16.64 -4.46
C TRP A 458 -3.42 15.22 -4.03
N ALA A 459 -4.27 14.56 -4.81
CA ALA A 459 -4.60 13.14 -4.60
C ALA A 459 -4.77 12.42 -5.94
N ASP A 460 -4.36 11.14 -5.96
CA ASP A 460 -4.51 10.22 -7.08
C ASP A 460 -5.68 9.24 -6.87
N ALA A 461 -6.03 8.45 -7.90
CA ALA A 461 -6.94 7.31 -7.77
C ALA A 461 -6.57 6.17 -8.75
N PRO A 462 -5.30 5.70 -8.77
CA PRO A 462 -4.84 4.73 -9.76
C PRO A 462 -5.50 3.35 -9.65
N GLN A 463 -6.12 3.02 -8.51
CA GLN A 463 -6.80 1.74 -8.30
C GLN A 463 -8.26 1.75 -8.75
N ASN A 464 -8.74 2.87 -9.31
CA ASN A 464 -10.09 2.92 -9.86
C ASN A 464 -10.18 2.09 -11.16
N PRO A 465 -11.27 1.33 -11.39
CA PRO A 465 -11.48 0.62 -12.63
C PRO A 465 -11.89 1.53 -13.81
N ASP A 466 -12.42 2.72 -13.54
CA ASP A 466 -12.74 3.72 -14.56
C ASP A 466 -11.45 4.39 -15.06
N ARG A 467 -11.28 4.39 -16.39
CA ARG A 467 -10.10 4.93 -17.06
C ARG A 467 -9.90 6.41 -16.79
N GLU A 468 -10.94 7.23 -16.92
CA GLU A 468 -10.82 8.68 -16.76
C GLU A 468 -10.41 9.05 -15.34
N ILE A 469 -10.89 8.30 -14.35
CA ILE A 469 -10.54 8.47 -12.96
C ILE A 469 -9.11 8.02 -12.71
N ALA A 470 -8.75 6.80 -13.13
CA ALA A 470 -7.43 6.21 -12.89
C ALA A 470 -6.29 6.94 -13.62
N GLU A 471 -6.57 7.60 -14.74
CA GLU A 471 -5.63 8.42 -15.52
C GLU A 471 -5.52 9.86 -15.00
N SER A 472 -6.25 10.21 -13.93
CA SER A 472 -6.35 11.58 -13.42
C SER A 472 -5.81 11.73 -12.01
N VAL A 473 -5.47 12.97 -11.65
CA VAL A 473 -5.25 13.43 -10.28
C VAL A 473 -6.16 14.61 -9.96
N VAL A 474 -6.52 14.77 -8.70
CA VAL A 474 -7.37 15.86 -8.24
C VAL A 474 -6.57 16.82 -7.37
N VAL A 475 -6.81 18.11 -7.55
CA VAL A 475 -6.13 19.18 -6.82
C VAL A 475 -7.18 20.07 -6.15
N TRP A 476 -6.99 20.36 -4.87
CA TRP A 476 -7.79 21.33 -4.11
C TRP A 476 -6.93 22.47 -3.60
N ASP A 477 -7.53 23.63 -3.43
CA ASP A 477 -6.95 24.70 -2.62
C ASP A 477 -7.19 24.39 -1.13
N MET A 478 -6.13 24.33 -0.32
CA MET A 478 -6.25 24.05 1.12
C MET A 478 -7.00 25.13 1.89
N ALA A 479 -7.23 26.31 1.29
CA ALA A 479 -8.07 27.36 1.86
C ALA A 479 -9.57 27.13 1.61
N ASP A 480 -9.92 26.38 0.54
CA ASP A 480 -11.30 26.00 0.20
C ASP A 480 -11.36 24.60 -0.37
N LEU A 481 -11.71 23.64 0.45
CA LEU A 481 -11.82 22.22 0.11
C LEU A 481 -13.24 21.79 -0.29
N SER A 482 -14.16 22.74 -0.46
CA SER A 482 -15.56 22.44 -0.81
C SER A 482 -15.72 21.82 -2.20
N LYS A 483 -14.81 22.13 -3.10
CA LYS A 483 -14.76 21.61 -4.47
C LYS A 483 -13.32 21.48 -4.98
N PRO A 484 -13.06 20.59 -5.93
CA PRO A 484 -11.76 20.54 -6.61
C PRO A 484 -11.43 21.87 -7.29
N LYS A 485 -10.19 22.32 -7.14
CA LYS A 485 -9.61 23.41 -7.92
C LYS A 485 -9.43 22.98 -9.37
N LYS A 486 -8.98 21.72 -9.57
CA LYS A 486 -8.80 21.12 -10.91
C LYS A 486 -8.79 19.59 -10.82
N VAL A 487 -9.41 18.94 -11.80
CA VAL A 487 -9.17 17.53 -12.12
C VAL A 487 -8.28 17.50 -13.36
N ILE A 488 -7.13 16.84 -13.26
CA ILE A 488 -6.09 16.82 -14.28
C ILE A 488 -6.01 15.42 -14.86
N ASN A 489 -6.33 15.24 -16.14
CA ASN A 489 -6.10 13.98 -16.85
C ASN A 489 -4.63 13.92 -17.28
N VAL A 490 -3.82 13.22 -16.50
CA VAL A 490 -2.36 13.12 -16.68
C VAL A 490 -2.00 12.36 -17.95
N ALA A 491 -2.81 11.37 -18.35
CA ALA A 491 -2.59 10.62 -19.58
C ALA A 491 -2.72 11.53 -20.80
N LYS A 492 -3.76 12.37 -20.86
CA LYS A 492 -3.93 13.37 -21.91
C LYS A 492 -2.79 14.38 -21.93
N ASP A 493 -2.42 14.90 -20.77
CA ASP A 493 -1.36 15.89 -20.62
C ASP A 493 0.03 15.35 -20.99
N SER A 494 0.22 14.02 -20.92
CA SER A 494 1.47 13.37 -21.31
C SER A 494 1.72 13.40 -22.82
N GLY A 495 0.68 13.56 -23.64
CA GLY A 495 0.76 13.45 -25.10
C GLY A 495 1.01 12.03 -25.63
N LEU A 496 1.07 11.01 -24.75
CA LEU A 496 1.29 9.63 -25.17
C LEU A 496 0.01 9.05 -25.82
N PRO A 497 0.15 8.20 -26.87
CA PRO A 497 -1.00 7.55 -27.51
C PRO A 497 -1.79 6.71 -26.50
N GLN A 498 -3.11 6.67 -26.63
CA GLN A 498 -3.94 5.81 -25.82
C GLN A 498 -3.61 4.33 -26.07
N THR A 499 -3.58 3.51 -25.01
CA THR A 499 -3.30 2.08 -25.06
C THR A 499 -4.52 1.26 -24.62
N LYS A 500 -4.50 -0.06 -24.84
CA LYS A 500 -5.53 -0.94 -24.33
C LYS A 500 -5.55 -0.91 -22.79
N ALA A 501 -4.38 -1.04 -22.16
CA ALA A 501 -4.23 -0.92 -20.72
C ALA A 501 -4.49 0.52 -20.25
N ILE A 502 -5.07 0.67 -19.07
CA ILE A 502 -5.24 1.98 -18.43
C ILE A 502 -3.86 2.50 -18.04
N ARG A 503 -3.51 3.72 -18.47
CA ARG A 503 -2.33 4.43 -17.96
C ARG A 503 -2.68 5.10 -16.65
N ARG A 504 -2.24 4.50 -15.55
CA ARG A 504 -2.58 4.93 -14.20
C ARG A 504 -1.71 6.10 -13.76
N ALA A 505 -2.35 7.20 -13.36
CA ALA A 505 -1.70 8.36 -12.77
C ALA A 505 -1.52 8.12 -11.26
N VAL A 506 -0.26 8.13 -10.79
CA VAL A 506 0.03 7.72 -9.41
C VAL A 506 1.12 8.57 -8.76
N HIS A 507 0.99 8.70 -7.44
CA HIS A 507 1.98 9.26 -6.54
C HIS A 507 2.43 10.67 -6.95
N PRO A 508 1.60 11.70 -6.76
CA PRO A 508 2.07 13.08 -6.79
C PRO A 508 3.24 13.24 -5.80
N GLU A 509 4.36 13.79 -6.25
CA GLU A 509 5.53 14.05 -5.39
C GLU A 509 6.06 15.44 -5.69
N TYR A 510 6.34 16.20 -4.64
CA TYR A 510 6.85 17.56 -4.78
C TYR A 510 8.36 17.62 -5.03
N SER A 511 8.80 18.66 -5.75
CA SER A 511 10.20 19.08 -5.72
C SER A 511 10.59 19.58 -4.33
N ALA A 512 11.89 19.62 -4.04
CA ALA A 512 12.41 20.04 -2.72
C ALA A 512 12.00 21.47 -2.32
N ASP A 513 11.77 22.34 -3.29
CA ASP A 513 11.32 23.73 -3.08
C ASP A 513 9.80 23.89 -3.05
N GLY A 514 9.04 22.83 -3.40
CA GLY A 514 7.58 22.83 -3.42
C GLY A 514 6.96 23.55 -4.61
N THR A 515 7.73 23.87 -5.65
CA THR A 515 7.22 24.59 -6.83
C THR A 515 6.70 23.69 -7.94
N GLU A 516 7.08 22.40 -7.92
CA GLU A 516 6.68 21.42 -8.92
C GLU A 516 6.06 20.17 -8.27
N VAL A 517 5.12 19.56 -8.98
CA VAL A 517 4.54 18.26 -8.64
C VAL A 517 4.77 17.29 -9.81
N TRP A 518 5.35 16.15 -9.48
CA TRP A 518 5.70 15.09 -10.41
C TRP A 518 4.72 13.94 -10.27
N VAL A 519 4.02 13.56 -11.33
CA VAL A 519 3.04 12.48 -11.35
C VAL A 519 3.53 11.38 -12.27
N SER A 520 3.65 10.15 -11.78
CA SER A 520 3.94 8.98 -12.63
C SER A 520 2.71 8.58 -13.43
N LEU A 521 2.94 8.16 -14.66
CA LEU A 521 1.93 7.62 -15.57
C LEU A 521 2.44 6.31 -16.15
N TRP A 522 1.78 5.19 -15.86
CA TRP A 522 2.21 3.88 -16.33
C TRP A 522 1.03 2.97 -16.70
N GLY A 523 1.22 2.17 -17.75
CA GLY A 523 0.28 1.17 -18.23
C GLY A 523 0.80 -0.25 -18.04
N GLY A 524 0.64 -1.10 -19.03
CA GLY A 524 1.20 -2.44 -19.06
C GLY A 524 2.73 -2.48 -19.14
N LYS A 525 3.32 -3.66 -19.02
CA LYS A 525 4.79 -3.87 -19.05
C LYS A 525 5.45 -3.39 -20.35
N THR A 526 4.71 -3.38 -21.44
CA THR A 526 5.18 -3.02 -22.79
C THR A 526 4.79 -1.60 -23.21
N ASP A 527 3.90 -0.97 -22.42
CA ASP A 527 3.41 0.36 -22.76
C ASP A 527 4.40 1.45 -22.32
N GLN A 528 4.58 2.44 -23.17
CA GLN A 528 5.39 3.59 -22.82
C GLN A 528 4.81 4.30 -21.61
N SER A 529 5.67 4.58 -20.65
CA SER A 529 5.36 5.30 -19.42
C SER A 529 5.94 6.72 -19.47
N ALA A 530 5.47 7.58 -18.57
CA ALA A 530 5.96 8.94 -18.40
C ALA A 530 5.97 9.36 -16.93
N ILE A 531 6.73 10.42 -16.64
CA ILE A 531 6.52 11.27 -15.48
C ILE A 531 6.15 12.65 -15.99
N VAL A 532 4.98 13.14 -15.62
CA VAL A 532 4.51 14.47 -15.98
C VAL A 532 4.78 15.43 -14.83
N VAL A 533 5.52 16.49 -15.11
CA VAL A 533 5.91 17.52 -14.15
C VAL A 533 5.00 18.73 -14.33
N TYR A 534 4.33 19.11 -13.27
CA TYR A 534 3.43 20.27 -13.22
C TYR A 534 4.04 21.41 -12.43
N ASP A 535 3.77 22.63 -12.83
CA ASP A 535 3.91 23.80 -11.97
C ASP A 535 2.78 23.77 -10.92
N ASP A 536 3.12 23.78 -9.63
CA ASP A 536 2.13 23.65 -8.54
C ASP A 536 1.17 24.85 -8.47
N LYS A 537 1.61 26.04 -8.85
CA LYS A 537 0.79 27.25 -8.76
C LYS A 537 -0.21 27.35 -9.91
N THR A 538 0.25 27.14 -11.13
CA THR A 538 -0.57 27.29 -12.36
C THR A 538 -1.28 26.02 -12.78
N LEU A 539 -0.87 24.86 -12.25
CA LEU A 539 -1.36 23.52 -12.60
C LEU A 539 -1.22 23.22 -14.11
N THR A 540 -0.14 23.72 -14.72
CA THR A 540 0.21 23.50 -16.14
C THR A 540 1.42 22.58 -16.24
N VAL A 541 1.50 21.83 -17.35
CA VAL A 541 2.63 20.94 -17.62
C VAL A 541 3.89 21.78 -17.88
N LYS A 542 4.96 21.48 -17.15
CA LYS A 542 6.31 22.03 -17.37
C LYS A 542 7.17 21.10 -18.22
N LYS A 543 7.05 19.78 -17.98
CA LYS A 543 7.86 18.79 -18.68
C LYS A 543 7.16 17.43 -18.66
N VAL A 544 7.31 16.68 -19.73
CA VAL A 544 7.04 15.24 -19.78
C VAL A 544 8.37 14.53 -19.92
N ILE A 545 8.66 13.64 -18.97
CA ILE A 545 9.88 12.83 -18.93
C ILE A 545 9.52 11.44 -19.43
N THR A 546 10.15 10.99 -20.50
CA THR A 546 9.99 9.65 -21.07
C THR A 546 11.34 9.03 -21.34
N ASP A 547 11.43 7.72 -21.20
CA ASP A 547 12.58 6.90 -21.59
C ASP A 547 12.08 5.48 -21.88
N PRO A 548 12.55 4.81 -22.95
CA PRO A 548 12.16 3.42 -23.25
C PRO A 548 12.43 2.43 -22.11
N LYS A 549 13.41 2.72 -21.23
CA LYS A 549 13.74 1.93 -20.05
C LYS A 549 12.89 2.26 -18.82
N MET A 550 12.15 3.36 -18.84
CA MET A 550 11.31 3.77 -17.72
C MET A 550 9.97 3.01 -17.75
N ILE A 551 10.02 1.73 -17.38
CA ILE A 551 8.87 0.83 -17.38
C ILE A 551 8.23 0.81 -15.99
N THR A 552 6.91 1.00 -15.91
CA THR A 552 6.10 0.97 -14.69
C THR A 552 6.69 1.82 -13.55
N PRO A 553 6.92 3.13 -13.76
CA PRO A 553 7.37 4.03 -12.71
C PRO A 553 6.23 4.18 -11.69
N THR A 554 6.41 3.66 -10.47
CA THR A 554 5.38 3.69 -9.44
C THR A 554 5.67 4.77 -8.39
N GLY A 555 6.34 4.41 -7.30
CA GLY A 555 6.71 5.35 -6.27
C GLY A 555 7.85 6.28 -6.69
N LYS A 556 7.71 7.57 -6.41
CA LYS A 556 8.78 8.56 -6.53
C LYS A 556 9.05 9.17 -5.17
N PHE A 557 10.31 9.36 -4.86
CA PHE A 557 10.72 9.92 -3.58
C PHE A 557 11.79 10.98 -3.81
N ASN A 558 11.44 12.24 -3.52
CA ASN A 558 12.42 13.31 -3.51
C ASN A 558 13.35 13.13 -2.30
N VAL A 559 14.66 13.26 -2.51
CA VAL A 559 15.66 13.04 -1.47
C VAL A 559 15.43 13.96 -0.27
N TYR A 560 15.32 15.25 -0.51
CA TYR A 560 15.12 16.24 0.56
C TYR A 560 13.82 16.00 1.32
N ASN A 561 12.71 15.79 0.61
CA ASN A 561 11.40 15.61 1.23
C ASN A 561 11.35 14.36 2.10
N THR A 562 11.99 13.27 1.64
CA THR A 562 12.07 12.02 2.40
C THR A 562 13.04 12.12 3.59
N GLN A 563 14.18 12.79 3.40
CA GLN A 563 15.18 13.00 4.43
C GLN A 563 14.62 13.83 5.60
N HIS A 564 13.78 14.82 5.32
CA HIS A 564 13.22 15.73 6.31
C HIS A 564 11.78 15.37 6.73
N ASP A 565 11.20 14.33 6.11
CA ASP A 565 9.83 13.85 6.37
C ASP A 565 8.82 15.00 6.42
N ILE A 566 8.72 15.73 5.31
CA ILE A 566 7.96 16.98 5.21
C ILE A 566 6.44 16.79 5.07
N TYR A 567 5.98 15.58 4.86
CA TYR A 567 4.58 15.24 4.58
C TYR A 567 3.67 15.32 5.80
#